data_78bba886e46bf0dd57bddf2753b4de83
#
_entry.id   78bba886e46bf0dd57bddf2753b4de83
#
_cell.length_a   1.000
_cell.length_b   1.000
_cell.length_c   1.000
_cell.angle_alpha   90.00
_cell.angle_beta   90.00
_cell.angle_gamma   90.00
#
_symmetry.space_group_name_H-M   'P 1'
#
loop_
_entity.id
_entity.type
_entity.pdbx_description
1 polymer ?
#
loop_
_entity_poly.entity_id
_entity_poly.type
_entity_poly.pdbx_seq_one_letter_code
_entity_poly.pdbx_strand_id
1 'polypeptide(L)'
;MPTRFVTIQNKVYQFDYDYKNTDFRREALNRMTKETWGFSFERWYQNGFWPDSCVPYSLFDLQKMVSHVTATIFTFALEGKTLKALQLGTVMTDPDYRGRGLSRWLINRVLEDFEQQVDFVFLYANDSVLDFYPKFGFKRAPEFFAVAEQTDKDRITANKANIRKLNVTQQQDQQILMRIASQTTAQYRMTPLQNQSMLFLYSGFSELSFLENSLYYFPEMDAVAIASVKEDTLAVYDVLSPKKVPLDYIISSLSDSQTKRAELYFLPEELCGFSVFPLEQKDSTLFVRGTDLFFTKQLCLPVTSHT
;
A
#
# COMPACT_ATOMS: atom_id res chain seq x y z
N MET A 1 -20.21 19.52 -0.58
CA MET A 1 -20.41 19.26 -2.04
C MET A 1 -21.89 19.01 -2.30
N PRO A 2 -22.39 19.26 -3.54
CA PRO A 2 -23.80 18.95 -3.84
C PRO A 2 -23.98 17.42 -3.83
N THR A 3 -24.95 16.97 -3.06
CA THR A 3 -25.43 15.59 -3.08
C THR A 3 -25.91 15.23 -4.48
N ARG A 4 -25.43 14.12 -5.04
CA ARG A 4 -25.88 13.61 -6.33
C ARG A 4 -26.73 12.36 -6.10
N PHE A 5 -27.83 12.26 -6.83
CA PHE A 5 -28.67 11.06 -6.84
C PHE A 5 -28.44 10.28 -8.14
N VAL A 6 -28.31 8.98 -8.02
CA VAL A 6 -28.08 8.06 -9.13
C VAL A 6 -29.07 6.91 -9.08
N THR A 7 -29.52 6.45 -10.25
CA THR A 7 -30.44 5.31 -10.34
C THR A 7 -29.67 4.08 -10.79
N ILE A 8 -29.68 3.03 -9.97
CA ILE A 8 -29.05 1.74 -10.27
C ILE A 8 -30.13 0.66 -10.10
N GLN A 9 -30.39 -0.12 -11.18
CA GLN A 9 -31.44 -1.17 -11.19
C GLN A 9 -32.78 -0.69 -10.63
N ASN A 10 -33.28 0.46 -11.15
CA ASN A 10 -34.55 1.08 -10.79
C ASN A 10 -34.67 1.57 -9.31
N LYS A 11 -33.56 1.60 -8.56
CA LYS A 11 -33.52 2.20 -7.21
C LYS A 11 -32.61 3.41 -7.20
N VAL A 12 -33.07 4.48 -6.54
CA VAL A 12 -32.29 5.73 -6.36
C VAL A 12 -31.40 5.60 -5.13
N TYR A 13 -30.14 5.97 -5.30
CA TYR A 13 -29.14 6.05 -4.24
C TYR A 13 -28.52 7.45 -4.24
N GLN A 14 -28.12 7.91 -3.06
CA GLN A 14 -27.30 9.09 -2.93
C GLN A 14 -25.85 8.69 -3.21
N PHE A 15 -25.16 9.44 -4.07
CA PHE A 15 -23.74 9.28 -4.38
C PHE A 15 -22.94 10.44 -3.80
N ASP A 16 -21.95 10.14 -2.98
CA ASP A 16 -21.03 11.12 -2.42
C ASP A 16 -19.57 10.63 -2.64
N TYR A 17 -18.67 11.57 -2.88
CA TYR A 17 -17.24 11.32 -3.00
C TYR A 17 -16.45 12.46 -2.35
N ASP A 18 -15.16 12.24 -2.05
CA ASP A 18 -14.26 13.22 -1.42
C ASP A 18 -14.86 13.87 -0.16
N TYR A 19 -15.47 13.05 0.67
CA TYR A 19 -16.21 13.49 1.85
C TYR A 19 -15.47 13.29 3.17
N LYS A 20 -14.14 13.03 3.17
CA LYS A 20 -13.37 12.73 4.39
C LYS A 20 -13.54 13.79 5.48
N ASN A 21 -13.76 15.06 5.10
CA ASN A 21 -13.96 16.18 6.02
C ASN A 21 -15.45 16.34 6.46
N THR A 22 -16.32 15.41 6.11
CA THR A 22 -17.74 15.41 6.51
C THR A 22 -17.95 14.32 7.55
N ASP A 23 -18.07 14.70 8.82
CA ASP A 23 -18.04 13.78 9.97
C ASP A 23 -19.01 12.61 9.85
N PHE A 24 -20.29 12.85 9.61
CA PHE A 24 -21.29 11.78 9.53
C PHE A 24 -21.05 10.81 8.35
N ARG A 25 -20.37 11.26 7.25
CA ARG A 25 -19.97 10.41 6.12
C ARG A 25 -18.74 9.58 6.47
N ARG A 26 -17.77 10.20 7.12
CA ARG A 26 -16.58 9.51 7.61
C ARG A 26 -16.94 8.47 8.67
N GLU A 27 -17.84 8.79 9.59
CA GLU A 27 -18.38 7.85 10.57
C GLU A 27 -19.08 6.65 9.91
N ALA A 28 -19.87 6.89 8.85
CA ALA A 28 -20.53 5.82 8.10
C ALA A 28 -19.49 4.90 7.40
N LEU A 29 -18.40 5.47 6.84
CA LEU A 29 -17.29 4.69 6.28
C LEU A 29 -16.58 3.88 7.37
N ASN A 30 -16.21 4.52 8.49
CA ASN A 30 -15.53 3.85 9.60
C ASN A 30 -16.37 2.68 10.16
N ARG A 31 -17.69 2.82 10.22
CA ARG A 31 -18.58 1.74 10.61
C ARG A 31 -18.51 0.57 9.62
N MET A 32 -18.63 0.86 8.32
CA MET A 32 -18.59 -0.17 7.27
C MET A 32 -17.25 -0.89 7.21
N THR A 33 -16.10 -0.20 7.34
CA THR A 33 -14.77 -0.81 7.38
C THR A 33 -14.58 -1.66 8.63
N LYS A 34 -15.08 -1.21 9.78
CA LYS A 34 -15.01 -1.95 11.02
C LYS A 34 -15.83 -3.24 10.98
N GLU A 35 -17.03 -3.19 10.41
CA GLU A 35 -17.90 -4.36 10.21
C GLU A 35 -17.32 -5.35 9.18
N THR A 36 -16.61 -4.85 8.15
CA THR A 36 -16.08 -5.69 7.05
C THR A 36 -14.71 -6.28 7.37
N TRP A 37 -13.80 -5.48 7.97
CA TRP A 37 -12.39 -5.84 8.13
C TRP A 37 -11.81 -5.55 9.53
N GLY A 38 -12.60 -5.04 10.46
CA GLY A 38 -12.19 -4.85 11.85
C GLY A 38 -11.37 -3.59 12.12
N PHE A 39 -11.23 -2.67 11.18
CA PHE A 39 -10.45 -1.43 11.37
C PHE A 39 -11.23 -0.16 11.03
N SER A 40 -10.69 0.99 11.42
CA SER A 40 -11.24 2.32 11.19
C SER A 40 -10.15 3.30 10.70
N PHE A 41 -10.51 4.20 9.81
CA PHE A 41 -9.66 5.29 9.35
C PHE A 41 -9.65 6.50 10.30
N GLU A 42 -10.46 6.52 11.37
CA GLU A 42 -10.67 7.70 12.19
C GLU A 42 -9.39 8.20 12.85
N ARG A 43 -8.61 7.30 13.46
CA ARG A 43 -7.36 7.67 14.11
C ARG A 43 -6.35 8.23 13.12
N TRP A 44 -6.27 7.66 11.93
CA TRP A 44 -5.44 8.11 10.82
C TRP A 44 -5.86 9.50 10.33
N TYR A 45 -7.18 9.74 10.17
CA TYR A 45 -7.73 11.03 9.80
C TYR A 45 -7.47 12.11 10.86
N GLN A 46 -7.75 11.84 12.13
CA GLN A 46 -7.59 12.81 13.23
C GLN A 46 -6.14 13.25 13.44
N ASN A 47 -5.17 12.44 13.03
CA ASN A 47 -3.75 12.78 13.09
C ASN A 47 -3.24 13.45 11.79
N GLY A 48 -4.12 13.76 10.84
CA GLY A 48 -3.76 14.49 9.63
C GLY A 48 -3.04 13.65 8.57
N PHE A 49 -3.09 12.30 8.66
CA PHE A 49 -2.39 11.41 7.74
C PHE A 49 -3.22 10.96 6.54
N TRP A 50 -4.52 11.23 6.51
CA TRP A 50 -5.36 10.93 5.35
C TRP A 50 -5.13 11.93 4.22
N PRO A 51 -4.44 11.56 3.12
CA PRO A 51 -4.05 12.50 2.07
C PRO A 51 -5.22 12.83 1.14
N ASP A 52 -5.11 13.92 0.40
CA ASP A 52 -6.09 14.30 -0.63
C ASP A 52 -6.06 13.34 -1.83
N SER A 53 -4.96 12.61 -2.03
CA SER A 53 -4.84 11.58 -3.07
C SER A 53 -5.62 10.29 -2.76
N CYS A 54 -6.18 10.14 -1.56
CA CYS A 54 -7.00 9.01 -1.13
C CYS A 54 -8.45 9.45 -1.03
N VAL A 55 -9.21 9.23 -2.09
CA VAL A 55 -10.56 9.76 -2.28
C VAL A 55 -11.62 8.67 -2.05
N PRO A 56 -12.51 8.82 -1.06
CA PRO A 56 -13.60 7.89 -0.83
C PRO A 56 -14.75 8.13 -1.82
N TYR A 57 -15.31 7.06 -2.38
CA TYR A 57 -16.49 7.02 -3.26
C TYR A 57 -17.55 6.12 -2.64
N SER A 58 -18.74 6.63 -2.37
CA SER A 58 -19.76 5.83 -1.69
C SER A 58 -21.19 6.06 -2.21
N LEU A 59 -21.96 5.00 -2.09
CA LEU A 59 -23.42 5.03 -2.28
C LEU A 59 -24.12 4.88 -0.94
N PHE A 60 -25.19 5.66 -0.78
CA PHE A 60 -26.02 5.67 0.41
C PHE A 60 -27.49 5.39 0.05
N ASP A 61 -28.13 4.59 0.86
CA ASP A 61 -29.58 4.45 0.89
C ASP A 61 -30.08 5.20 2.12
N LEU A 62 -30.68 6.38 1.91
CA LEU A 62 -30.94 7.36 2.97
C LEU A 62 -29.62 7.75 3.68
N GLN A 63 -29.49 7.40 4.96
CA GLN A 63 -28.29 7.69 5.77
C GLN A 63 -27.31 6.49 5.87
N LYS A 64 -27.73 5.30 5.41
CA LYS A 64 -26.92 4.08 5.48
C LYS A 64 -25.95 4.03 4.29
N MET A 65 -24.65 3.95 4.54
CA MET A 65 -23.69 3.60 3.51
C MET A 65 -23.91 2.15 3.07
N VAL A 66 -24.06 1.91 1.76
CA VAL A 66 -24.41 0.58 1.22
C VAL A 66 -23.35 0.01 0.27
N SER A 67 -22.49 0.86 -0.28
CA SER A 67 -21.34 0.42 -1.05
C SER A 67 -20.25 1.48 -1.04
N HIS A 68 -18.99 1.06 -1.12
CA HIS A 68 -17.81 1.92 -1.07
C HIS A 68 -16.69 1.40 -1.96
N VAL A 69 -15.89 2.34 -2.49
CA VAL A 69 -14.58 2.13 -3.14
C VAL A 69 -13.71 3.31 -2.76
N THR A 70 -12.48 3.05 -2.33
CA THR A 70 -11.45 4.09 -2.19
C THR A 70 -10.62 4.16 -3.47
N ALA A 71 -10.42 5.37 -3.99
CA ALA A 71 -9.52 5.68 -5.10
C ALA A 71 -8.26 6.35 -4.55
N THR A 72 -7.10 5.69 -4.62
CA THR A 72 -5.84 6.24 -4.13
C THR A 72 -4.83 6.40 -5.26
N ILE A 73 -4.33 7.62 -5.45
CA ILE A 73 -3.28 7.92 -6.45
C ILE A 73 -1.92 7.70 -5.80
N PHE A 74 -1.12 6.84 -6.43
CA PHE A 74 0.28 6.60 -6.12
C PHE A 74 1.19 7.12 -7.23
N THR A 75 2.40 7.47 -6.84
CA THR A 75 3.48 7.80 -7.77
C THR A 75 4.61 6.80 -7.55
N PHE A 76 5.11 6.20 -8.62
CA PHE A 76 6.20 5.24 -8.58
C PHE A 76 7.37 5.73 -9.43
N ALA A 77 8.60 5.47 -8.96
CA ALA A 77 9.79 5.53 -9.80
C ALA A 77 10.04 4.16 -10.41
N LEU A 78 10.22 4.08 -11.72
CA LEU A 78 10.59 2.87 -12.47
C LEU A 78 11.57 3.23 -13.59
N GLU A 79 12.80 2.71 -13.53
CA GLU A 79 13.82 2.89 -14.58
C GLU A 79 14.02 4.37 -15.00
N GLY A 80 14.12 5.26 -14.03
CA GLY A 80 14.33 6.70 -14.24
C GLY A 80 13.07 7.46 -14.70
N LYS A 81 11.92 6.79 -14.80
CA LYS A 81 10.62 7.41 -15.12
C LYS A 81 9.76 7.50 -13.87
N THR A 82 8.87 8.46 -13.88
CA THR A 82 7.80 8.59 -12.87
C THR A 82 6.49 8.11 -13.48
N LEU A 83 5.83 7.17 -12.81
CA LEU A 83 4.53 6.63 -13.20
C LEU A 83 3.49 7.01 -12.16
N LYS A 84 2.31 7.44 -12.62
CA LYS A 84 1.13 7.60 -11.78
C LYS A 84 0.27 6.36 -11.87
N ALA A 85 -0.18 5.87 -10.73
CA ALA A 85 -1.08 4.72 -10.67
C ALA A 85 -2.28 5.02 -9.77
N LEU A 86 -3.44 4.52 -10.16
CA LEU A 86 -4.64 4.52 -9.34
C LEU A 86 -4.79 3.15 -8.68
N GLN A 87 -4.90 3.12 -7.36
CA GLN A 87 -5.33 1.92 -6.65
C GLN A 87 -6.82 2.00 -6.32
N LEU A 88 -7.53 0.91 -6.59
CA LEU A 88 -8.86 0.68 -6.04
C LEU A 88 -8.71 -0.10 -4.74
N GLY A 89 -9.05 0.54 -3.62
CA GLY A 89 -8.98 -0.06 -2.28
C GLY A 89 -10.33 -0.13 -1.61
N THR A 90 -10.39 -0.86 -0.50
CA THR A 90 -11.56 -0.97 0.38
C THR A 90 -12.90 -1.15 -0.36
N VAL A 91 -12.93 -1.99 -1.41
CA VAL A 91 -14.14 -2.26 -2.19
C VAL A 91 -15.12 -3.08 -1.35
N MET A 92 -16.20 -2.43 -0.91
CA MET A 92 -17.19 -3.02 0.00
C MET A 92 -18.62 -2.86 -0.53
N THR A 93 -19.47 -3.82 -0.21
CA THR A 93 -20.93 -3.70 -0.34
C THR A 93 -21.59 -4.40 0.83
N ASP A 94 -22.48 -3.66 1.49
CA ASP A 94 -23.30 -4.18 2.57
C ASP A 94 -23.98 -5.50 2.16
N PRO A 95 -23.95 -6.55 2.97
CA PRO A 95 -24.49 -7.87 2.62
C PRO A 95 -25.92 -7.83 2.07
N ASP A 96 -26.81 -7.00 2.65
CA ASP A 96 -28.19 -6.87 2.23
C ASP A 96 -28.38 -6.17 0.88
N TYR A 97 -27.30 -5.55 0.36
CA TYR A 97 -27.29 -4.79 -0.90
C TYR A 97 -26.45 -5.45 -2.00
N ARG A 98 -25.88 -6.63 -1.74
CA ARG A 98 -25.12 -7.37 -2.75
C ARG A 98 -26.00 -7.81 -3.92
N GLY A 99 -25.35 -8.04 -5.08
CA GLY A 99 -26.06 -8.44 -6.30
C GLY A 99 -26.82 -7.32 -7.03
N ARG A 100 -26.85 -6.11 -6.49
CA ARG A 100 -27.57 -4.94 -7.08
C ARG A 100 -26.70 -4.05 -7.97
N GLY A 101 -25.49 -4.47 -8.30
CA GLY A 101 -24.59 -3.75 -9.21
C GLY A 101 -23.93 -2.50 -8.62
N LEU A 102 -23.98 -2.27 -7.28
CA LEU A 102 -23.51 -1.05 -6.63
C LEU A 102 -21.99 -0.87 -6.76
N SER A 103 -21.19 -1.89 -6.39
CA SER A 103 -19.73 -1.84 -6.55
C SER A 103 -19.32 -1.73 -8.01
N ARG A 104 -20.07 -2.35 -8.96
CA ARG A 104 -19.83 -2.18 -10.40
C ARG A 104 -19.99 -0.71 -10.80
N TRP A 105 -21.05 -0.07 -10.33
CA TRP A 105 -21.29 1.34 -10.63
C TRP A 105 -20.18 2.23 -10.09
N LEU A 106 -19.76 2.01 -8.82
CA LEU A 106 -18.68 2.78 -8.19
C LEU A 106 -17.34 2.58 -8.88
N ILE A 107 -16.96 1.33 -9.21
CA ILE A 107 -15.70 1.05 -9.92
C ILE A 107 -15.68 1.77 -11.27
N ASN A 108 -16.76 1.66 -12.07
CA ASN A 108 -16.83 2.36 -13.34
C ASN A 108 -16.73 3.87 -13.16
N ARG A 109 -17.39 4.43 -12.13
CA ARG A 109 -17.33 5.87 -11.85
C ARG A 109 -15.90 6.32 -11.49
N VAL A 110 -15.18 5.56 -10.68
CA VAL A 110 -13.77 5.85 -10.35
C VAL A 110 -12.88 5.75 -11.60
N LEU A 111 -13.08 4.72 -12.45
CA LEU A 111 -12.34 4.60 -13.71
C LEU A 111 -12.62 5.77 -14.66
N GLU A 112 -13.89 6.20 -14.80
CA GLU A 112 -14.27 7.38 -15.61
C GLU A 112 -13.56 8.66 -15.11
N ASP A 113 -13.43 8.83 -13.79
CA ASP A 113 -12.82 10.02 -13.21
C ASP A 113 -11.29 10.05 -13.32
N PHE A 114 -10.61 8.90 -13.30
CA PHE A 114 -9.16 8.86 -13.15
C PHE A 114 -8.39 8.14 -14.24
N GLU A 115 -8.98 7.22 -15.02
CA GLU A 115 -8.22 6.34 -15.92
C GLU A 115 -7.37 7.11 -16.95
N GLN A 116 -7.85 8.29 -17.39
CA GLN A 116 -7.10 9.15 -18.34
C GLN A 116 -6.00 9.99 -17.68
N GLN A 117 -5.89 9.95 -16.36
CA GLN A 117 -4.95 10.76 -15.57
C GLN A 117 -3.80 9.95 -15.00
N VAL A 118 -3.81 8.63 -15.21
CA VAL A 118 -2.84 7.68 -14.66
C VAL A 118 -2.28 6.76 -15.74
N ASP A 119 -1.08 6.24 -15.52
CA ASP A 119 -0.43 5.31 -16.45
C ASP A 119 -1.01 3.89 -16.35
N PHE A 120 -1.54 3.52 -15.15
CA PHE A 120 -2.22 2.25 -14.94
C PHE A 120 -3.12 2.28 -13.70
N VAL A 121 -4.02 1.31 -13.63
CA VAL A 121 -4.88 1.06 -12.46
C VAL A 121 -4.53 -0.30 -11.87
N PHE A 122 -4.49 -0.43 -10.54
CA PHE A 122 -4.24 -1.69 -9.86
C PHE A 122 -5.13 -1.88 -8.63
N LEU A 123 -5.19 -3.11 -8.17
CA LEU A 123 -5.86 -3.48 -6.92
C LEU A 123 -5.32 -4.83 -6.41
N TYR A 124 -5.54 -5.09 -5.13
CA TYR A 124 -5.34 -6.40 -4.54
C TYR A 124 -6.68 -7.05 -4.22
N ALA A 125 -6.88 -8.25 -4.73
CA ALA A 125 -8.14 -8.98 -4.60
C ALA A 125 -8.01 -10.15 -3.63
N ASN A 126 -9.03 -10.32 -2.77
CA ASN A 126 -9.20 -11.53 -1.99
C ASN A 126 -9.57 -12.72 -2.90
N ASP A 127 -9.21 -13.92 -2.49
CA ASP A 127 -9.45 -15.15 -3.26
C ASP A 127 -10.94 -15.37 -3.62
N SER A 128 -11.87 -14.84 -2.81
CA SER A 128 -13.32 -14.96 -3.04
C SER A 128 -13.87 -14.12 -4.21
N VAL A 129 -13.09 -13.19 -4.77
CA VAL A 129 -13.55 -12.23 -5.81
C VAL A 129 -12.66 -12.18 -7.05
N LEU A 130 -11.83 -13.20 -7.29
CA LEU A 130 -10.90 -13.25 -8.42
C LEU A 130 -11.62 -13.14 -9.79
N ASP A 131 -12.85 -13.66 -9.93
CA ASP A 131 -13.66 -13.59 -11.15
C ASP A 131 -14.43 -12.25 -11.30
N PHE A 132 -14.33 -11.36 -10.33
CA PHE A 132 -15.07 -10.11 -10.35
C PHE A 132 -14.35 -9.02 -11.17
N TYR A 133 -13.07 -8.81 -10.94
CA TYR A 133 -12.29 -7.72 -11.54
C TYR A 133 -11.98 -7.88 -13.04
N PRO A 134 -11.86 -9.09 -13.61
CA PRO A 134 -11.76 -9.26 -15.06
C PRO A 134 -12.92 -8.64 -15.85
N LYS A 135 -14.12 -8.53 -15.24
CA LYS A 135 -15.31 -7.89 -15.84
C LYS A 135 -15.13 -6.38 -16.08
N PHE A 136 -14.10 -5.79 -15.52
CA PHE A 136 -13.71 -4.38 -15.70
C PHE A 136 -12.41 -4.25 -16.52
N GLY A 137 -11.95 -5.32 -17.17
CA GLY A 137 -10.73 -5.31 -17.98
C GLY A 137 -9.43 -5.40 -17.17
N PHE A 138 -9.50 -5.74 -15.89
CA PHE A 138 -8.29 -6.05 -15.12
C PHE A 138 -7.77 -7.45 -15.46
N LYS A 139 -6.44 -7.58 -15.47
CA LYS A 139 -5.73 -8.85 -15.64
C LYS A 139 -5.00 -9.20 -14.35
N ARG A 140 -5.05 -10.46 -13.92
CA ARG A 140 -4.22 -10.96 -12.82
C ARG A 140 -2.74 -10.85 -13.22
N ALA A 141 -1.94 -10.15 -12.42
CA ALA A 141 -0.54 -9.90 -12.68
C ALA A 141 0.36 -10.71 -11.73
N PRO A 142 1.50 -11.25 -12.20
CA PRO A 142 2.48 -11.88 -11.34
C PRO A 142 3.25 -10.82 -10.56
N GLU A 143 3.63 -11.15 -9.33
CA GLU A 143 4.61 -10.42 -8.54
C GLU A 143 5.78 -11.31 -8.19
N PHE A 144 6.93 -10.69 -7.88
CA PHE A 144 8.17 -11.40 -7.59
C PHE A 144 8.86 -10.76 -6.40
N PHE A 145 9.56 -11.56 -5.60
CA PHE A 145 10.39 -11.08 -4.51
C PHE A 145 11.83 -11.59 -4.67
N ALA A 146 12.78 -10.93 -4.03
CA ALA A 146 14.17 -11.28 -4.10
C ALA A 146 14.66 -11.91 -2.79
N VAL A 147 15.55 -12.89 -2.89
CA VAL A 147 16.12 -13.58 -1.75
C VAL A 147 17.66 -13.51 -1.83
N ALA A 148 18.29 -13.09 -0.74
CA ALA A 148 19.73 -13.18 -0.54
C ALA A 148 20.01 -14.20 0.59
N GLU A 149 20.84 -15.19 0.29
CA GLU A 149 21.36 -16.10 1.32
C GLU A 149 22.41 -15.37 2.16
N GLN A 150 22.33 -15.49 3.48
CA GLN A 150 23.23 -14.84 4.40
C GLN A 150 24.34 -15.79 4.82
N THR A 151 25.59 -15.44 4.53
CA THR A 151 26.77 -16.17 5.00
C THR A 151 27.39 -15.48 6.21
N ASP A 152 28.27 -16.20 6.94
CA ASP A 152 28.99 -15.61 8.09
C ASP A 152 29.87 -14.42 7.69
N LYS A 153 30.30 -14.36 6.42
CA LYS A 153 31.09 -13.23 5.88
C LYS A 153 30.26 -11.98 5.69
N ASP A 154 28.97 -12.13 5.39
CA ASP A 154 28.06 -11.00 5.11
C ASP A 154 27.62 -10.28 6.40
N ARG A 155 27.83 -10.92 7.57
CA ARG A 155 27.47 -10.39 8.90
C ARG A 155 28.50 -9.44 9.49
N ILE A 156 29.63 -9.25 8.83
CA ILE A 156 30.77 -8.54 9.39
C ILE A 156 30.65 -7.05 9.05
N THR A 157 30.68 -6.22 10.09
CA THR A 157 31.06 -4.80 10.08
C THR A 157 29.96 -3.72 10.04
N ALA A 158 28.70 -4.02 10.04
CA ALA A 158 27.73 -2.94 10.23
C ALA A 158 27.83 -2.41 11.68
N ASN A 159 28.06 -1.12 11.81
CA ASN A 159 28.04 -0.47 13.12
C ASN A 159 26.58 -0.38 13.61
N LYS A 160 26.11 -1.48 14.24
CA LYS A 160 24.72 -1.60 14.75
C LYS A 160 24.40 -0.59 15.86
N ALA A 161 25.42 0.10 16.42
CA ALA A 161 25.27 0.95 17.58
C ALA A 161 24.35 2.17 17.35
N ASN A 162 24.16 2.61 16.12
CA ASN A 162 23.36 3.80 15.78
C ASN A 162 21.99 3.50 15.18
N ILE A 163 21.67 2.20 14.90
CA ILE A 163 20.37 1.85 14.32
C ILE A 163 19.33 1.80 15.45
N ARG A 164 18.23 2.51 15.27
CA ARG A 164 17.16 2.48 16.27
C ARG A 164 15.79 2.22 15.65
N LYS A 165 14.92 1.56 16.39
CA LYS A 165 13.52 1.43 16.01
C LYS A 165 12.81 2.77 16.20
N LEU A 166 12.01 3.17 15.21
CA LEU A 166 11.10 4.30 15.34
C LEU A 166 9.80 3.86 16.01
N ASN A 167 9.31 4.70 16.89
CA ASN A 167 7.97 4.59 17.45
C ASN A 167 7.14 5.77 16.96
N VAL A 168 6.27 5.54 15.99
CA VAL A 168 5.46 6.59 15.37
C VAL A 168 4.39 7.22 16.28
N THR A 169 4.22 6.73 17.51
CA THR A 169 3.43 7.43 18.53
C THR A 169 4.20 8.57 19.16
N GLN A 170 5.54 8.62 18.96
CA GLN A 170 6.41 9.71 19.42
C GLN A 170 6.59 10.76 18.31
N GLN A 171 6.35 12.02 18.64
CA GLN A 171 6.37 13.12 17.68
C GLN A 171 7.70 13.25 16.90
N GLN A 172 8.84 13.03 17.56
CA GLN A 172 10.15 13.09 16.91
C GLN A 172 10.28 12.00 15.83
N ASP A 173 9.82 10.79 16.12
CA ASP A 173 9.90 9.66 15.19
C ASP A 173 8.93 9.83 14.03
N GLN A 174 7.73 10.40 14.27
CA GLN A 174 6.82 10.82 13.20
C GLN A 174 7.50 11.81 12.24
N GLN A 175 8.16 12.84 12.77
CA GLN A 175 8.83 13.85 11.96
C GLN A 175 9.97 13.27 11.12
N ILE A 176 10.75 12.34 11.67
CA ILE A 176 11.80 11.63 10.93
C ILE A 176 11.16 10.83 9.78
N LEU A 177 10.15 9.99 10.08
CA LEU A 177 9.50 9.16 9.09
C LEU A 177 8.83 9.99 7.99
N MET A 178 8.08 11.04 8.36
CA MET A 178 7.44 11.96 7.41
C MET A 178 8.45 12.60 6.47
N ARG A 179 9.54 13.15 7.02
CA ARG A 179 10.58 13.81 6.23
C ARG A 179 11.22 12.83 5.26
N ILE A 180 11.68 11.68 5.73
CA ILE A 180 12.35 10.68 4.88
C ILE A 180 11.39 10.16 3.80
N ALA A 181 10.17 9.77 4.16
CA ALA A 181 9.21 9.22 3.21
C ALA A 181 8.79 10.24 2.14
N SER A 182 8.61 11.53 2.52
CA SER A 182 8.28 12.60 1.56
C SER A 182 9.40 12.92 0.57
N GLN A 183 10.66 12.61 0.93
CA GLN A 183 11.85 12.89 0.13
C GLN A 183 12.45 11.63 -0.50
N THR A 184 11.81 10.48 -0.34
CA THR A 184 12.31 9.20 -0.87
C THR A 184 12.51 9.28 -2.37
N THR A 185 13.68 8.81 -2.80
CA THR A 185 14.07 8.63 -4.21
C THR A 185 14.00 7.14 -4.60
N ALA A 186 14.22 6.81 -5.87
CA ALA A 186 14.25 5.43 -6.34
C ALA A 186 15.29 4.59 -5.59
N GLN A 187 14.83 3.60 -4.83
CA GLN A 187 15.66 2.68 -4.04
C GLN A 187 15.80 1.30 -4.72
N TYR A 188 14.79 0.89 -5.46
CA TYR A 188 14.67 -0.40 -6.13
C TYR A 188 13.82 -0.23 -7.40
N ARG A 189 13.59 -1.32 -8.16
CA ARG A 189 12.98 -1.24 -9.52
C ARG A 189 11.71 -0.44 -9.59
N MET A 190 10.79 -0.61 -8.65
CA MET A 190 9.50 0.09 -8.61
C MET A 190 9.24 0.66 -7.22
N THR A 191 9.83 1.81 -6.94
CA THR A 191 9.79 2.48 -5.64
C THR A 191 8.58 3.42 -5.56
N PRO A 192 7.69 3.29 -4.57
CA PRO A 192 6.65 4.29 -4.30
C PRO A 192 7.29 5.57 -3.77
N LEU A 193 6.87 6.69 -4.34
CA LEU A 193 7.30 8.03 -3.96
C LEU A 193 6.20 8.74 -3.17
N GLN A 194 6.57 9.52 -2.14
CA GLN A 194 5.63 10.33 -1.36
C GLN A 194 4.48 9.53 -0.74
N ASN A 195 4.77 8.30 -0.29
CA ASN A 195 3.79 7.34 0.21
C ASN A 195 3.66 7.32 1.76
N GLN A 196 4.01 8.41 2.42
CA GLN A 196 4.04 8.47 3.90
C GLN A 196 2.70 8.16 4.55
N SER A 197 1.59 8.48 3.90
CA SER A 197 0.27 8.32 4.48
C SER A 197 -0.11 6.87 4.78
N MET A 198 0.19 5.93 3.85
CA MET A 198 -0.06 4.50 4.08
C MET A 198 0.86 3.93 5.16
N LEU A 199 2.10 4.42 5.23
CA LEU A 199 3.02 4.05 6.30
C LEU A 199 2.43 4.33 7.69
N PHE A 200 1.84 5.50 7.90
CA PHE A 200 1.21 5.84 9.19
C PHE A 200 -0.01 4.97 9.47
N LEU A 201 -0.82 4.64 8.45
CA LEU A 201 -1.95 3.73 8.62
C LEU A 201 -1.50 2.38 9.18
N TYR A 202 -0.40 1.82 8.63
CA TYR A 202 0.12 0.50 8.99
C TYR A 202 1.08 0.47 10.16
N SER A 203 1.60 1.62 10.60
CA SER A 203 2.63 1.69 11.64
C SER A 203 2.13 2.12 13.01
N GLY A 204 0.83 2.44 13.19
CA GLY A 204 0.34 2.83 14.50
C GLY A 204 -0.92 3.67 14.53
N PHE A 205 -1.53 4.00 13.38
CA PHE A 205 -2.70 4.87 13.32
C PHE A 205 -3.98 4.19 12.84
N SER A 206 -4.02 2.86 12.89
CA SER A 206 -5.23 2.05 12.74
C SER A 206 -5.06 0.73 13.46
N GLU A 207 -6.12 -0.07 13.49
CA GLU A 207 -6.07 -1.47 13.97
C GLU A 207 -5.22 -2.37 13.03
N LEU A 208 -4.87 -1.89 11.83
CA LEU A 208 -4.01 -2.58 10.85
C LEU A 208 -2.50 -2.37 11.10
N SER A 209 -2.09 -1.96 12.30
CA SER A 209 -0.71 -1.54 12.62
C SER A 209 0.32 -2.69 12.63
N PHE A 210 0.34 -3.51 11.58
CA PHE A 210 1.25 -4.67 11.45
C PHE A 210 2.73 -4.28 11.23
N LEU A 211 3.01 -3.01 10.89
CA LEU A 211 4.36 -2.47 10.77
C LEU A 211 4.84 -1.69 12.01
N GLU A 212 4.07 -1.63 13.09
CA GLU A 212 4.37 -0.81 14.28
C GLU A 212 5.78 -1.06 14.85
N ASN A 213 6.26 -2.29 14.82
CA ASN A 213 7.57 -2.69 15.33
C ASN A 213 8.62 -2.93 14.23
N SER A 214 8.36 -2.50 13.00
CA SER A 214 9.16 -2.85 11.82
C SER A 214 9.97 -1.69 11.25
N LEU A 215 9.96 -0.52 11.87
CA LEU A 215 10.62 0.68 11.36
C LEU A 215 12.01 0.84 11.96
N TYR A 216 13.06 0.72 11.14
CA TYR A 216 14.47 0.85 11.56
C TYR A 216 15.09 2.09 10.91
N TYR A 217 15.49 3.06 11.71
CA TYR A 217 16.15 4.28 11.26
C TYR A 217 17.68 4.12 11.28
N PHE A 218 18.31 4.50 10.20
CA PHE A 218 19.74 4.53 9.95
C PHE A 218 20.21 5.99 9.84
N PRO A 219 20.64 6.63 10.96
CA PRO A 219 20.99 8.05 10.97
C PRO A 219 22.11 8.42 9.99
N GLU A 220 23.11 7.56 9.83
CA GLU A 220 24.29 7.83 8.99
C GLU A 220 23.93 7.89 7.50
N MET A 221 22.88 7.19 7.08
CA MET A 221 22.41 7.16 5.69
C MET A 221 21.13 7.98 5.47
N ASP A 222 20.58 8.54 6.55
CA ASP A 222 19.27 9.18 6.53
C ASP A 222 18.19 8.29 5.87
N ALA A 223 18.12 7.04 6.32
CA ALA A 223 17.27 6.03 5.73
C ALA A 223 16.37 5.35 6.79
N VAL A 224 15.20 4.90 6.35
CA VAL A 224 14.34 4.02 7.13
C VAL A 224 14.13 2.73 6.36
N ALA A 225 14.49 1.60 6.96
CA ALA A 225 14.13 0.28 6.48
C ALA A 225 12.89 -0.22 7.22
N ILE A 226 11.95 -0.78 6.48
CA ILE A 226 10.76 -1.43 7.03
C ILE A 226 11.01 -2.92 6.95
N ALA A 227 11.25 -3.56 8.10
CA ALA A 227 11.69 -4.95 8.15
C ALA A 227 11.22 -5.66 9.41
N SER A 228 11.19 -6.99 9.35
CA SER A 228 10.99 -7.83 10.51
C SER A 228 11.88 -9.07 10.44
N VAL A 229 12.27 -9.60 11.57
CA VAL A 229 12.97 -10.89 11.66
C VAL A 229 12.00 -11.90 12.24
N LYS A 230 11.83 -13.02 11.55
CA LYS A 230 11.02 -14.14 12.00
C LYS A 230 11.83 -15.42 11.80
N GLU A 231 12.08 -16.14 12.90
CA GLU A 231 12.94 -17.32 12.89
C GLU A 231 14.33 -16.97 12.34
N ASP A 232 14.73 -17.57 11.23
CA ASP A 232 16.02 -17.36 10.57
C ASP A 232 15.94 -16.49 9.31
N THR A 233 14.81 -15.79 9.11
CA THR A 233 14.55 -14.98 7.92
C THR A 233 14.37 -13.51 8.29
N LEU A 234 15.14 -12.63 7.64
CA LEU A 234 14.95 -11.19 7.63
C LEU A 234 14.02 -10.83 6.45
N ALA A 235 12.81 -10.38 6.73
CA ALA A 235 11.89 -9.84 5.74
C ALA A 235 12.07 -8.32 5.64
N VAL A 236 12.41 -7.79 4.45
CA VAL A 236 12.51 -6.35 4.17
C VAL A 236 11.34 -5.97 3.26
N TYR A 237 10.44 -5.16 3.79
CA TYR A 237 9.19 -4.76 3.10
C TYR A 237 9.36 -3.51 2.25
N ASP A 238 10.21 -2.56 2.70
CA ASP A 238 10.47 -1.30 2.01
C ASP A 238 11.76 -0.65 2.52
N VAL A 239 12.34 0.25 1.73
CA VAL A 239 13.48 1.08 2.11
C VAL A 239 13.24 2.49 1.61
N LEU A 240 13.28 3.45 2.53
CA LEU A 240 13.00 4.87 2.27
C LEU A 240 14.26 5.68 2.53
N SER A 241 14.66 6.53 1.60
CA SER A 241 15.76 7.49 1.79
C SER A 241 15.72 8.59 0.74
N PRO A 242 16.18 9.83 1.07
CA PRO A 242 16.42 10.89 0.09
C PRO A 242 17.55 10.59 -0.89
N LYS A 243 18.39 9.58 -0.58
CA LYS A 243 19.53 9.16 -1.39
C LYS A 243 19.52 7.66 -1.60
N LYS A 244 20.11 7.20 -2.68
CA LYS A 244 20.29 5.76 -2.90
C LYS A 244 21.13 5.16 -1.78
N VAL A 245 20.63 4.05 -1.18
CA VAL A 245 21.34 3.34 -0.12
C VAL A 245 21.74 1.93 -0.56
N PRO A 246 22.88 1.40 -0.06
CA PRO A 246 23.30 0.03 -0.32
C PRO A 246 22.38 -0.95 0.40
N LEU A 247 21.67 -1.81 -0.33
CA LEU A 247 20.75 -2.79 0.27
C LEU A 247 21.50 -3.88 1.07
N ASP A 248 22.68 -4.26 0.63
CA ASP A 248 23.57 -5.19 1.33
C ASP A 248 23.94 -4.66 2.74
N TYR A 249 24.19 -3.36 2.87
CA TYR A 249 24.43 -2.75 4.18
C TYR A 249 23.17 -2.80 5.06
N ILE A 250 21.99 -2.51 4.53
CA ILE A 250 20.72 -2.60 5.27
C ILE A 250 20.50 -4.05 5.75
N ILE A 251 20.66 -5.01 4.84
CA ILE A 251 20.46 -6.44 5.13
C ILE A 251 21.46 -6.90 6.21
N SER A 252 22.76 -6.66 6.01
CA SER A 252 23.80 -7.09 6.96
C SER A 252 23.65 -6.43 8.34
N SER A 253 23.18 -5.19 8.38
CA SER A 253 22.96 -4.44 9.63
C SER A 253 21.77 -4.97 10.42
N LEU A 254 20.70 -5.41 9.76
CA LEU A 254 19.49 -5.94 10.40
C LEU A 254 19.58 -7.45 10.68
N SER A 255 20.47 -8.16 10.00
CA SER A 255 20.72 -9.59 10.24
C SER A 255 21.43 -9.83 11.57
N ASP A 256 21.12 -10.92 12.23
CA ASP A 256 21.79 -11.41 13.44
C ASP A 256 22.47 -12.77 13.20
N SER A 257 22.98 -13.41 14.25
CA SER A 257 23.67 -14.71 14.14
C SER A 257 22.74 -15.86 13.74
N GLN A 258 21.43 -15.69 13.84
CA GLN A 258 20.45 -16.71 13.47
C GLN A 258 19.91 -16.51 12.06
N THR A 259 20.06 -15.30 11.47
CA THR A 259 19.54 -14.99 10.15
C THR A 259 20.30 -15.78 9.08
N LYS A 260 19.60 -16.62 8.33
CA LYS A 260 20.17 -17.41 7.22
C LYS A 260 19.86 -16.81 5.86
N ARG A 261 18.76 -16.08 5.73
CA ARG A 261 18.36 -15.46 4.48
C ARG A 261 17.65 -14.12 4.70
N ALA A 262 17.71 -13.26 3.68
CA ALA A 262 16.93 -12.05 3.61
C ALA A 262 15.95 -12.13 2.43
N GLU A 263 14.69 -11.87 2.69
CA GLU A 263 13.61 -11.79 1.69
C GLU A 263 13.24 -10.33 1.49
N LEU A 264 13.37 -9.82 0.27
CA LEU A 264 13.03 -8.45 -0.10
C LEU A 264 11.71 -8.48 -0.86
N TYR A 265 10.66 -7.92 -0.29
CA TYR A 265 9.33 -7.80 -0.90
C TYR A 265 9.27 -6.65 -1.89
N PHE A 266 10.35 -6.49 -2.63
CA PHE A 266 10.59 -5.64 -3.80
C PHE A 266 11.78 -6.21 -4.58
N LEU A 267 12.02 -5.72 -5.79
CA LEU A 267 13.15 -6.18 -6.60
C LEU A 267 14.24 -5.12 -6.66
N PRO A 268 15.48 -5.43 -6.24
CA PRO A 268 16.64 -4.58 -6.48
C PRO A 268 16.79 -4.21 -7.96
N GLU A 269 17.37 -3.07 -8.26
CA GLU A 269 17.71 -2.71 -9.65
C GLU A 269 18.73 -3.70 -10.25
N GLU A 270 19.75 -4.03 -9.47
CA GLU A 270 20.73 -5.06 -9.81
C GLU A 270 20.45 -6.33 -9.01
N LEU A 271 20.42 -7.47 -9.68
CA LEU A 271 20.10 -8.76 -9.08
C LEU A 271 21.34 -9.58 -8.70
N CYS A 272 22.55 -8.99 -8.78
CA CYS A 272 23.75 -9.68 -8.35
C CYS A 272 23.66 -10.03 -6.85
N GLY A 273 23.83 -11.31 -6.52
CA GLY A 273 23.66 -11.81 -5.14
C GLY A 273 22.22 -12.11 -4.72
N PHE A 274 21.24 -11.93 -5.60
CA PHE A 274 19.83 -12.22 -5.31
C PHE A 274 19.27 -13.28 -6.24
N SER A 275 18.49 -14.20 -5.68
CA SER A 275 17.61 -15.10 -6.42
C SER A 275 16.21 -14.52 -6.43
N VAL A 276 15.49 -14.65 -7.55
CA VAL A 276 14.14 -14.10 -7.70
C VAL A 276 13.12 -15.22 -7.76
N PHE A 277 12.05 -15.10 -6.99
CA PHE A 277 10.98 -16.08 -6.90
C PHE A 277 9.61 -15.42 -7.14
N PRO A 278 8.63 -16.16 -7.68
CA PRO A 278 7.24 -15.69 -7.71
C PRO A 278 6.74 -15.43 -6.29
N LEU A 279 6.01 -14.34 -6.10
CA LEU A 279 5.35 -14.00 -4.84
C LEU A 279 3.89 -14.46 -4.92
N GLU A 280 3.53 -15.41 -4.10
CA GLU A 280 2.15 -15.86 -3.94
C GLU A 280 1.69 -15.54 -2.52
N GLN A 281 0.67 -14.68 -2.43
CA GLN A 281 0.07 -14.28 -1.15
C GLN A 281 -1.40 -14.64 -1.15
N LYS A 282 -1.82 -15.34 -0.10
CA LYS A 282 -3.23 -15.65 0.11
C LYS A 282 -4.03 -14.36 0.32
N ASP A 283 -5.21 -14.28 -0.27
CA ASP A 283 -6.11 -13.13 -0.16
C ASP A 283 -5.49 -11.77 -0.58
N SER A 284 -4.45 -11.80 -1.44
CA SER A 284 -3.74 -10.60 -1.91
C SER A 284 -3.24 -10.77 -3.35
N THR A 285 -4.15 -11.09 -4.28
CA THR A 285 -3.80 -11.23 -5.70
C THR A 285 -3.79 -9.88 -6.39
N LEU A 286 -2.66 -9.50 -6.99
CA LEU A 286 -2.53 -8.29 -7.79
C LEU A 286 -3.32 -8.39 -9.10
N PHE A 287 -4.13 -7.38 -9.37
CA PHE A 287 -4.78 -7.15 -10.66
C PHE A 287 -4.38 -5.79 -11.20
N VAL A 288 -4.08 -5.72 -12.51
CA VAL A 288 -3.69 -4.49 -13.19
C VAL A 288 -4.54 -4.24 -14.44
N ARG A 289 -4.73 -2.97 -14.79
CA ARG A 289 -5.44 -2.50 -15.99
C ARG A 289 -4.67 -1.35 -16.62
N GLY A 290 -4.64 -1.29 -17.96
CA GLY A 290 -4.00 -0.20 -18.71
C GLY A 290 -2.49 -0.34 -18.90
N THR A 291 -1.87 -1.46 -18.47
CA THR A 291 -0.43 -1.70 -18.62
C THR A 291 -0.10 -3.17 -18.86
N ASP A 292 0.99 -3.42 -19.56
CA ASP A 292 1.61 -4.75 -19.69
C ASP A 292 2.96 -4.85 -18.92
N LEU A 293 3.31 -3.84 -18.12
CA LEU A 293 4.59 -3.77 -17.37
C LEU A 293 4.84 -5.03 -16.53
N PHE A 294 3.84 -5.49 -15.77
CA PHE A 294 3.96 -6.65 -14.87
C PHE A 294 4.03 -7.99 -15.61
N PHE A 295 3.73 -8.02 -16.90
CA PHE A 295 3.84 -9.23 -17.75
C PHE A 295 5.16 -9.27 -18.54
N THR A 296 5.81 -8.12 -18.71
CA THR A 296 7.07 -7.98 -19.46
C THR A 296 8.28 -7.80 -18.55
N LYS A 297 8.06 -7.44 -17.28
CA LYS A 297 9.10 -7.23 -16.27
C LYS A 297 8.74 -7.95 -14.98
N GLN A 298 9.77 -8.46 -14.30
CA GLN A 298 9.61 -8.91 -12.92
C GLN A 298 9.50 -7.68 -12.01
N LEU A 299 8.36 -7.49 -11.38
CA LEU A 299 8.06 -6.37 -10.50
C LEU A 299 7.37 -6.86 -9.23
N CYS A 300 7.40 -6.02 -8.19
CA CYS A 300 6.62 -6.14 -6.98
C CYS A 300 6.24 -4.74 -6.51
N LEU A 301 5.01 -4.59 -6.06
CA LEU A 301 4.58 -3.39 -5.36
C LEU A 301 4.75 -3.62 -3.86
N PRO A 302 5.55 -2.80 -3.16
CA PRO A 302 5.75 -3.01 -1.72
C PRO A 302 4.44 -2.81 -0.95
N VAL A 303 4.31 -3.52 0.17
CA VAL A 303 3.10 -3.50 1.02
C VAL A 303 2.72 -2.08 1.47
N THR A 304 3.68 -1.17 1.54
CA THR A 304 3.48 0.24 1.85
C THR A 304 2.68 1.00 0.79
N SER A 305 2.45 0.42 -0.39
CA SER A 305 1.60 0.94 -1.47
C SER A 305 0.28 0.16 -1.63
N HIS A 306 -0.10 -0.68 -0.66
CA HIS A 306 -1.42 -1.35 -0.64
C HIS A 306 -2.43 -0.50 0.15
N THR A 307 -3.72 -0.48 -0.25
CA THR A 307 -4.82 0.20 0.47
C THR A 307 -5.99 -0.75 0.72
#